data_18c06997c31874c85e983cff96213b61
#
_entry.id   18c06997c31874c85e983cff96213b61
#
_cell.length_a   1.000
_cell.length_b   1.000
_cell.length_c   1.000
_cell.angle_alpha   90.00
_cell.angle_beta   90.00
_cell.angle_gamma   90.00
#
_symmetry.space_group_name_H-M   'P 1'
#
loop_
_entity.id
_entity.type
_entity.pdbx_description
1 polymer ?
#
loop_
_entity_poly.entity_id
_entity_poly.type
_entity_poly.pdbx_seq_one_letter_code
_entity_poly.pdbx_strand_id
1 'polypeptide(L)' 'MKQLGNLAVVCAKKKDVLLQIHNGVVSVHYGAGPARETATARWDDDVAISAIVYELNYGKGAEQRKEREVA' A
#
# COMPACT_ATOMS: atom_id res chain seq x y z
N MET A 1 -10.78 0.69 8.87
CA MET A 1 -9.92 1.29 9.90
C MET A 1 -8.78 0.40 10.34
N LYS A 2 -9.01 -0.92 10.44
CA LYS A 2 -7.93 -1.87 10.80
C LYS A 2 -6.77 -1.83 9.80
N GLN A 3 -7.07 -1.70 8.52
CA GLN A 3 -6.04 -1.73 7.49
C GLN A 3 -5.20 -0.47 7.48
N LEU A 4 -5.77 0.66 7.87
CA LEU A 4 -4.99 1.89 7.97
C LEU A 4 -3.89 1.76 9.04
N GLY A 5 -4.21 1.16 10.17
CA GLY A 5 -3.21 0.87 11.20
C GLY A 5 -2.12 -0.08 10.71
N ASN A 6 -2.50 -1.13 10.00
CA ASN A 6 -1.54 -2.05 9.39
C ASN A 6 -0.64 -1.36 8.38
N LEU A 7 -1.23 -0.48 7.55
CA LEU A 7 -0.48 0.29 6.58
C LEU A 7 0.55 1.19 7.27
N ALA A 8 0.15 1.87 8.34
CA ALA A 8 1.06 2.73 9.09
C ALA A 8 2.25 1.95 9.65
N VAL A 9 2.00 0.76 10.20
CA VAL A 9 3.06 -0.10 10.73
C VAL A 9 4.01 -0.54 9.62
N VAL A 10 3.48 -0.97 8.48
CA VAL A 10 4.31 -1.40 7.35
C VAL A 10 5.17 -0.25 6.85
N CYS A 11 4.59 0.94 6.69
CA CYS A 11 5.34 2.11 6.23
C CYS A 11 6.44 2.50 7.21
N ALA A 12 6.18 2.39 8.50
CA ALA A 12 7.17 2.72 9.53
C ALA A 12 8.39 1.80 9.50
N LYS A 13 8.21 0.57 9.04
CA LYS A 13 9.30 -0.41 8.96
C LYS A 13 10.14 -0.29 7.69
N LYS A 14 9.68 0.44 6.70
CA LYS A 14 10.35 0.56 5.41
C LYS A 14 11.00 1.93 5.28
N LYS A 15 12.22 1.96 4.72
CA LYS A 15 13.02 3.19 4.66
C LYS A 15 12.55 4.16 3.58
N ASP A 16 12.09 3.65 2.44
CA ASP A 16 11.81 4.48 1.28
C ASP A 16 10.32 4.62 1.00
N VAL A 17 9.51 4.52 2.05
CA VAL A 17 8.05 4.62 1.94
C VAL A 17 7.58 5.84 2.71
N LEU A 18 6.83 6.70 2.04
CA LEU A 18 6.23 7.88 2.65
C LEU A 18 4.71 7.71 2.67
N LEU A 19 4.13 7.80 3.84
CA LEU A 19 2.68 7.75 4.03
C LEU A 19 2.17 9.16 4.32
N GLN A 20 1.18 9.60 3.56
CA GLN A 20 0.52 10.88 3.77
C GLN A 20 -0.98 10.69 3.81
N ILE A 21 -1.65 11.48 4.65
CA ILE A 21 -3.11 11.50 4.71
C ILE A 21 -3.54 12.95 4.58
N HIS A 22 -4.39 13.22 3.58
CA HIS A 22 -4.86 14.57 3.31
C HIS A 22 -6.28 14.52 2.77
N ASN A 23 -7.18 15.27 3.39
CA ASN A 23 -8.59 15.35 3.00
C ASN A 23 -9.27 13.97 2.87
N GLY A 24 -8.95 13.06 3.77
CA GLY A 24 -9.54 11.72 3.75
C GLY A 24 -8.93 10.79 2.72
N VAL A 25 -7.86 11.20 2.06
CA VAL A 25 -7.15 10.36 1.08
C VAL A 25 -5.80 9.95 1.66
N VAL A 26 -5.56 8.65 1.66
CA VAL A 26 -4.28 8.06 2.05
C VAL A 26 -3.43 7.91 0.79
N SER A 27 -2.22 8.45 0.83
CA SER A 27 -1.27 8.35 -0.28
C SER A 27 0.00 7.69 0.22
N VAL A 28 0.47 6.68 -0.49
CA VAL A 28 1.71 5.99 -0.18
C VAL A 28 2.65 6.13 -1.35
N HIS A 29 3.81 6.71 -1.10
CA HIS A 29 4.88 6.87 -2.09
C HIS A 29 5.96 5.85 -1.78
N TYR A 30 6.28 5.00 -2.73
CA TYR A 30 7.23 3.92 -2.52
C TYR A 30 8.09 3.67 -3.76
N GLY A 31 9.18 2.93 -3.59
CA GLY A 31 10.14 2.69 -4.63
C GLY A 31 11.25 3.74 -4.62
N ALA A 32 12.23 3.59 -5.49
CA ALA A 32 13.42 4.44 -5.52
C ALA A 32 13.63 5.02 -6.92
N GLY A 33 14.07 6.29 -6.97
CA GLY A 33 14.43 6.97 -8.21
C GLY A 33 13.29 6.97 -9.23
N PRO A 34 13.58 6.66 -10.50
CA PRO A 34 12.54 6.67 -11.53
C PRO A 34 11.50 5.57 -11.38
N ALA A 35 11.73 4.59 -10.52
CA ALA A 35 10.77 3.53 -10.24
C ALA A 35 9.79 3.88 -9.12
N ARG A 36 9.86 5.12 -8.60
CA ARG A 36 8.98 5.56 -7.52
C ARG A 36 7.52 5.59 -7.98
N GLU A 37 6.66 5.02 -7.17
CA GLU A 37 5.23 4.94 -7.47
C GLU A 37 4.40 5.51 -6.32
N THR A 38 3.14 5.83 -6.63
CA THR A 38 2.19 6.33 -5.65
C THR A 38 0.92 5.50 -5.71
N ALA A 39 0.48 5.02 -4.56
CA ALA A 39 -0.81 4.36 -4.41
C ALA A 39 -1.70 5.23 -3.53
N THR A 40 -2.97 5.32 -3.89
CA THR A 40 -3.93 6.13 -3.14
C THR A 40 -5.17 5.32 -2.80
N ALA A 41 -5.78 5.64 -1.67
CA ALA A 41 -7.03 5.03 -1.24
C ALA A 41 -7.74 5.99 -0.29
N ARG A 42 -9.05 5.81 -0.14
CA ARG A 42 -9.75 6.54 0.92
C ARG A 42 -9.38 5.92 2.27
N TRP A 43 -9.36 6.76 3.30
CA TRP A 43 -8.97 6.34 4.64
C TRP A 43 -9.86 5.23 5.21
N ASP A 44 -11.14 5.21 4.77
CA ASP A 44 -12.15 4.27 5.26
C ASP A 44 -12.34 3.05 4.33
N ASP A 45 -11.55 2.96 3.26
CA ASP A 45 -11.64 1.86 2.31
C ASP A 45 -10.62 0.77 2.66
N ASP A 46 -11.01 -0.12 3.57
CA ASP A 46 -10.13 -1.18 4.04
C ASP A 46 -9.66 -2.11 2.92
N VAL A 47 -10.49 -2.34 1.91
CA VAL A 47 -10.12 -3.21 0.78
C VAL A 47 -8.98 -2.60 -0.02
N ALA A 48 -9.10 -1.32 -0.38
CA ALA A 48 -8.06 -0.64 -1.13
C ALA A 48 -6.77 -0.51 -0.31
N ILE A 49 -6.89 -0.18 0.98
CA ILE A 49 -5.72 -0.07 1.85
C ILE A 49 -5.05 -1.44 2.02
N SER A 50 -5.83 -2.50 2.16
CA SER A 50 -5.30 -3.86 2.25
C SER A 50 -4.50 -4.23 1.00
N ALA A 51 -4.97 -3.84 -0.18
CA ALA A 51 -4.24 -4.05 -1.42
C ALA A 51 -2.89 -3.34 -1.42
N ILE A 52 -2.85 -2.10 -0.91
CA ILE A 52 -1.60 -1.35 -0.79
C ILE A 52 -0.64 -2.05 0.17
N VAL A 53 -1.13 -2.49 1.32
CA VAL A 53 -0.30 -3.23 2.29
C VAL A 53 0.29 -4.48 1.65
N TYR A 54 -0.51 -5.21 0.89
CA TYR A 54 -0.06 -6.41 0.21
C TYR A 54 1.05 -6.11 -0.81
N GLU A 55 0.88 -5.06 -1.60
CA GLU A 55 1.90 -4.65 -2.56
C GLU A 55 3.21 -4.24 -1.88
N LEU A 56 3.13 -3.53 -0.76
CA LEU A 56 4.32 -3.13 -0.03
C LEU A 56 5.09 -4.33 0.53
N ASN A 57 4.39 -5.38 0.92
CA ASN A 57 5.01 -6.57 1.49
C ASN A 57 5.54 -7.54 0.44
N TYR A 58 4.87 -7.66 -0.70
CA TYR A 58 5.15 -8.72 -1.67
C TYR A 58 5.49 -8.22 -3.07
N GLY A 59 5.42 -6.90 -3.29
CA GLY A 59 5.74 -6.29 -4.56
C GLY A 59 4.52 -6.03 -5.43
N LYS A 60 4.72 -5.18 -6.43
CA LYS A 60 3.66 -4.76 -7.34
C LYS A 60 3.11 -5.95 -8.12
N GLY A 61 1.80 -6.02 -8.21
CA GLY A 61 1.13 -7.09 -8.93
C GLY A 61 1.00 -8.39 -8.16
N ALA A 62 1.39 -8.41 -6.88
CA ALA A 62 1.35 -9.62 -6.07
C ALA A 62 -0.06 -10.20 -5.92
N GLU A 63 -1.08 -9.36 -5.83
CA GLU A 63 -2.46 -9.83 -5.75
C GLU A 63 -2.87 -10.60 -7.00
N GLN A 64 -2.47 -10.11 -8.17
CA GLN A 64 -2.77 -10.79 -9.42
C GLN A 64 -2.07 -12.14 -9.51
N ARG A 65 -0.81 -12.21 -9.04
CA ARG A 65 -0.10 -13.48 -8.98
C ARG A 65 -0.79 -14.47 -8.03
N LYS A 66 -1.28 -13.98 -6.91
CA LYS A 66 -2.00 -14.80 -5.94
C LYS A 66 -3.27 -15.39 -6.56
N GLU A 67 -4.02 -14.62 -7.30
CA GLU A 67 -5.21 -15.09 -8.00
C GLU A 67 -4.88 -16.19 -9.01
N ARG A 68 -3.78 -16.03 -9.74
CA ARG A 68 -3.33 -17.03 -10.70
C ARG A 68 -2.93 -18.33 -10.03
N GLU A 69 -2.29 -18.24 -8.87
CA GLU A 69 -1.89 -19.43 -8.12
C GLU A 69 -3.08 -20.20 -7.59
N VAL A 70 -4.13 -19.50 -7.21
CA VAL A 70 -5.34 -20.13 -6.70
C VAL A 70 -6.18 -20.73 -7.83
N ALA A 71 -6.13 -20.15 -8.98
CA ALA A 71 -6.87 -20.63 -10.14
C ALA A 71 -6.17 -21.82 -10.78
#